data_f0af6c235030e5a392ada7e31bb3ac09
#
_entry.id   f0af6c235030e5a392ada7e31bb3ac09
#
_cell.length_a   1.000
_cell.length_b   1.000
_cell.length_c   1.000
_cell.angle_alpha   90.00
_cell.angle_beta   90.00
_cell.angle_gamma   90.00
#
_symmetry.space_group_name_H-M   'P 1'
#
loop_
_entity.id
_entity.type
_entity.pdbx_description
1 polymer ?
#
loop_
_entity_poly.entity_id
_entity_poly.type
_entity_poly.pdbx_seq_one_letter_code
_entity_poly.pdbx_strand_id
1 'polypeptide(L)'
;MKTAIPKPSKQSIIREARDYVMIAIGMILYGIGWTVFLLPNDITTGGVPGIASIVYWATGFPVQYTYFSINFFLLLLALKLLGMKFCIKTIFGVFTLPFFLSVIQKLTAGFGLLHDQPFMACVIGASFCGGGIGVAFSANGSTGGTDIIAAIINKYRDITLGRVVLICDMIIISSSYFVLKDWEKVVYGFVTLYICSFVLDQVVNSARQSVQFFIISNKYEEIGRHINEYPHRGVTIINATGFYTGREVKMLFVLAKKRESPIIFRLIKDIDPNAFVSQSAVIGVYGEGFDHIKVK
;
A
#
# COMPACT_ATOMS: atom_id res chain seq x y z
N MET A 1 -17.27 31.45 -19.01
CA MET A 1 -18.13 30.27 -18.77
C MET A 1 -17.69 29.60 -17.50
N LYS A 2 -18.45 29.68 -16.41
CA LYS A 2 -18.19 28.98 -15.15
C LYS A 2 -18.65 27.53 -15.36
N THR A 3 -17.71 26.60 -15.56
CA THR A 3 -18.01 25.17 -15.58
C THR A 3 -18.46 24.76 -14.18
N ALA A 4 -19.74 24.47 -14.05
CA ALA A 4 -20.31 23.95 -12.82
C ALA A 4 -19.62 22.62 -12.47
N ILE A 5 -19.00 22.55 -11.30
CA ILE A 5 -18.41 21.32 -10.77
C ILE A 5 -19.55 20.31 -10.60
N PRO A 6 -19.54 19.15 -11.29
CA PRO A 6 -20.61 18.17 -11.17
C PRO A 6 -20.69 17.67 -9.73
N LYS A 7 -21.89 17.61 -9.16
CA LYS A 7 -22.13 17.08 -7.81
C LYS A 7 -21.58 15.64 -7.73
N PRO A 8 -20.81 15.30 -6.67
CA PRO A 8 -20.25 13.98 -6.53
C PRO A 8 -21.38 12.92 -6.47
N SER A 9 -21.24 11.84 -7.25
CA SER A 9 -22.19 10.74 -7.22
C SER A 9 -22.13 10.02 -5.86
N LYS A 10 -23.26 9.41 -5.42
CA LYS A 10 -23.29 8.60 -4.17
C LYS A 10 -22.15 7.57 -4.11
N GLN A 11 -21.80 6.97 -5.25
CA GLN A 11 -20.70 6.01 -5.34
C GLN A 11 -19.32 6.64 -5.12
N SER A 12 -19.13 7.90 -5.52
CA SER A 12 -17.89 8.64 -5.27
C SER A 12 -17.72 8.94 -3.78
N ILE A 13 -18.79 9.34 -3.10
CA ILE A 13 -18.77 9.65 -1.65
C ILE A 13 -18.46 8.39 -0.84
N ILE A 14 -19.10 7.25 -1.17
CA ILE A 14 -18.85 5.97 -0.49
C ILE A 14 -17.39 5.53 -0.69
N ARG A 15 -16.83 5.72 -1.88
CA ARG A 15 -15.43 5.40 -2.17
C ARG A 15 -14.47 6.25 -1.35
N GLU A 16 -14.72 7.56 -1.27
CA GLU A 16 -13.89 8.44 -0.45
C GLU A 16 -13.99 8.11 1.04
N ALA A 17 -15.18 7.88 1.57
CA ALA A 17 -15.37 7.48 2.96
C ALA A 17 -14.63 6.17 3.28
N ARG A 18 -14.69 5.18 2.37
CA ARG A 18 -13.92 3.94 2.52
C ARG A 18 -12.41 4.19 2.56
N ASP A 19 -11.90 5.10 1.75
CA ASP A 19 -10.48 5.41 1.73
C ASP A 19 -10.02 6.01 3.07
N TYR A 20 -10.80 6.91 3.69
CA TYR A 20 -10.49 7.44 5.03
C TYR A 20 -10.54 6.36 6.12
N VAL A 21 -11.51 5.44 6.05
CA VAL A 21 -11.58 4.30 6.97
C VAL A 21 -10.34 3.40 6.81
N MET A 22 -9.93 3.12 5.58
CA MET A 22 -8.71 2.33 5.31
C MET A 22 -7.45 3.03 5.85
N ILE A 23 -7.33 4.34 5.69
CA ILE A 23 -6.22 5.10 6.28
C ILE A 23 -6.25 4.98 7.80
N ALA A 24 -7.41 5.15 8.45
CA ALA A 24 -7.53 5.02 9.90
C ALA A 24 -7.13 3.61 10.39
N ILE A 25 -7.56 2.55 9.70
CA ILE A 25 -7.13 1.17 9.98
C ILE A 25 -5.61 1.04 9.82
N GLY A 26 -5.03 1.61 8.76
CA GLY A 26 -3.58 1.64 8.57
C GLY A 26 -2.84 2.31 9.72
N MET A 27 -3.36 3.44 10.22
CA MET A 27 -2.77 4.15 11.38
C MET A 27 -2.88 3.36 12.68
N ILE A 28 -3.98 2.62 12.88
CA ILE A 28 -4.14 1.72 14.05
C ILE A 28 -3.12 0.59 13.97
N LEU A 29 -2.99 -0.08 12.82
CA LEU A 29 -2.00 -1.15 12.62
C LEU A 29 -0.57 -0.65 12.88
N TYR A 30 -0.21 0.49 12.30
CA TYR A 30 1.08 1.11 12.56
C TYR A 30 1.27 1.43 14.05
N GLY A 31 0.25 2.01 14.67
CA GLY A 31 0.26 2.36 16.09
C GLY A 31 0.49 1.14 16.99
N ILE A 32 -0.16 0.01 16.70
CA ILE A 32 0.05 -1.26 17.42
C ILE A 32 1.49 -1.73 17.24
N GLY A 33 1.97 -1.82 16.00
CA GLY A 33 3.33 -2.27 15.71
C GLY A 33 4.39 -1.44 16.43
N TRP A 34 4.27 -0.12 16.37
CA TRP A 34 5.23 0.77 16.98
C TRP A 34 5.12 0.78 18.52
N THR A 35 3.92 0.93 19.08
CA THR A 35 3.73 1.15 20.53
C THR A 35 3.91 -0.12 21.34
N VAL A 36 3.44 -1.28 20.82
CA VAL A 36 3.44 -2.54 21.58
C VAL A 36 4.75 -3.29 21.44
N PHE A 37 5.40 -3.19 20.26
CA PHE A 37 6.57 -4.01 19.95
C PHE A 37 7.87 -3.21 19.85
N LEU A 38 7.90 -2.10 19.09
CA LEU A 38 9.15 -1.38 18.80
C LEU A 38 9.55 -0.44 19.94
N LEU A 39 8.62 0.38 20.40
CA LEU A 39 8.87 1.38 21.44
C LEU A 39 9.39 0.77 22.77
N PRO A 40 8.78 -0.30 23.31
CA PRO A 40 9.25 -0.89 24.56
C PRO A 40 10.64 -1.52 24.49
N ASN A 41 11.10 -1.84 23.26
CA ASN A 41 12.42 -2.42 23.00
C ASN A 41 13.45 -1.37 22.55
N ASP A 42 13.17 -0.07 22.65
CA ASP A 42 14.02 1.04 22.23
C ASP A 42 14.49 0.95 20.76
N ILE A 43 13.68 0.32 19.90
CA ILE A 43 14.04 0.11 18.49
C ILE A 43 13.76 1.40 17.71
N THR A 44 14.80 1.95 17.10
CA THR A 44 14.72 3.17 16.30
C THR A 44 13.98 2.89 14.98
N THR A 45 13.03 3.75 14.66
CA THR A 45 12.37 3.75 13.35
C THR A 45 13.00 4.80 12.43
N GLY A 46 12.84 4.61 11.11
CA GLY A 46 13.21 5.62 10.12
C GLY A 46 12.19 6.76 10.02
N GLY A 47 12.21 7.45 8.91
CA GLY A 47 11.26 8.51 8.58
C GLY A 47 11.54 9.84 9.25
N VAL A 48 10.59 10.78 9.09
CA VAL A 48 10.69 12.11 9.71
C VAL A 48 10.71 12.06 11.23
N PRO A 49 10.00 11.14 11.93
CA PRO A 49 10.19 10.98 13.37
C PRO A 49 11.63 10.66 13.76
N GLY A 50 12.32 9.80 12.97
CA GLY A 50 13.73 9.49 13.17
C GLY A 50 14.63 10.73 13.03
N ILE A 51 14.45 11.53 11.98
CA ILE A 51 15.17 12.80 11.78
C ILE A 51 14.93 13.73 12.97
N ALA A 52 13.67 13.88 13.38
CA ALA A 52 13.29 14.77 14.48
C ALA A 52 13.90 14.33 15.81
N SER A 53 14.02 13.04 16.06
CA SER A 53 14.70 12.48 17.23
C SER A 53 16.21 12.73 17.19
N ILE A 54 16.86 12.57 16.05
CA ILE A 54 18.27 12.86 15.86
C ILE A 54 18.55 14.36 16.16
N VAL A 55 17.73 15.27 15.61
CA VAL A 55 17.85 16.71 15.86
C VAL A 55 17.66 17.02 17.35
N TYR A 56 16.67 16.39 18.01
CA TYR A 56 16.45 16.58 19.44
C TYR A 56 17.65 16.13 20.28
N TRP A 57 18.21 14.96 20.00
CA TRP A 57 19.39 14.45 20.72
C TRP A 57 20.64 15.28 20.47
N ALA A 58 20.78 15.86 19.29
CA ALA A 58 21.94 16.70 18.94
C ALA A 58 21.85 18.13 19.46
N THR A 59 20.65 18.72 19.52
CA THR A 59 20.47 20.17 19.75
C THR A 59 19.54 20.52 20.92
N GLY A 60 18.77 19.57 21.46
CA GLY A 60 17.71 19.80 22.43
C GLY A 60 16.43 20.43 21.86
N PHE A 61 16.37 20.65 20.53
CA PHE A 61 15.19 21.24 19.88
C PHE A 61 14.01 20.25 19.90
N PRO A 62 12.81 20.66 20.36
CA PRO A 62 11.70 19.73 20.55
C PRO A 62 11.28 18.99 19.27
N VAL A 63 11.13 17.67 19.39
CA VAL A 63 10.80 16.73 18.29
C VAL A 63 9.58 17.17 17.49
N GLN A 64 8.53 17.65 18.17
CA GLN A 64 7.28 18.03 17.54
C GLN A 64 7.44 19.18 16.53
N TYR A 65 8.26 20.17 16.82
CA TYR A 65 8.46 21.31 15.91
C TYR A 65 9.24 20.89 14.66
N THR A 66 10.29 20.09 14.81
CA THR A 66 11.05 19.53 13.69
C THR A 66 10.14 18.64 12.83
N TYR A 67 9.35 17.76 13.46
CA TYR A 67 8.41 16.88 12.77
C TYR A 67 7.38 17.64 11.94
N PHE A 68 6.70 18.63 12.56
CA PHE A 68 5.70 19.42 11.85
C PHE A 68 6.32 20.29 10.76
N SER A 69 7.48 20.90 11.00
CA SER A 69 8.15 21.73 10.01
C SER A 69 8.52 20.92 8.77
N ILE A 70 9.17 19.76 8.93
CA ILE A 70 9.54 18.90 7.80
C ILE A 70 8.29 18.44 7.05
N ASN A 71 7.26 17.97 7.75
CA ASN A 71 6.00 17.52 7.11
C ASN A 71 5.29 18.67 6.39
N PHE A 72 5.33 19.88 6.90
CA PHE A 72 4.76 21.05 6.23
C PHE A 72 5.40 21.29 4.87
N PHE A 73 6.74 21.31 4.80
CA PHE A 73 7.46 21.47 3.53
C PHE A 73 7.21 20.31 2.57
N LEU A 74 7.20 19.07 3.08
CA LEU A 74 6.91 17.90 2.27
C LEU A 74 5.48 17.92 1.71
N LEU A 75 4.50 18.36 2.47
CA LEU A 75 3.12 18.51 2.02
C LEU A 75 2.97 19.61 0.96
N LEU A 76 3.68 20.74 1.09
CA LEU A 76 3.72 21.78 0.06
C LEU A 76 4.27 21.23 -1.26
N LEU A 77 5.35 20.44 -1.19
CA LEU A 77 5.92 19.77 -2.36
C LEU A 77 4.94 18.75 -2.94
N ALA A 78 4.30 17.94 -2.09
CA ALA A 78 3.31 16.95 -2.48
C ALA A 78 2.09 17.59 -3.16
N LEU A 79 1.66 18.76 -2.70
CA LEU A 79 0.52 19.47 -3.28
C LEU A 79 0.77 19.80 -4.76
N LYS A 80 1.97 20.24 -5.08
CA LYS A 80 2.37 20.55 -6.46
C LYS A 80 2.55 19.31 -7.33
N LEU A 81 3.07 18.21 -6.77
CA LEU A 81 3.48 17.02 -7.52
C LEU A 81 2.45 15.90 -7.51
N LEU A 82 1.77 15.64 -6.40
CA LEU A 82 0.81 14.53 -6.22
C LEU A 82 -0.65 14.99 -6.29
N GLY A 83 -0.90 16.26 -6.02
CA GLY A 83 -2.22 16.88 -6.11
C GLY A 83 -3.00 16.89 -4.79
N MET A 84 -4.08 17.69 -4.78
CA MET A 84 -4.86 18.02 -3.58
C MET A 84 -5.46 16.80 -2.87
N LYS A 85 -5.97 15.81 -3.62
CA LYS A 85 -6.63 14.63 -3.02
C LYS A 85 -5.68 13.80 -2.17
N PHE A 86 -4.44 13.61 -2.64
CA PHE A 86 -3.41 12.92 -1.86
C PHE A 86 -3.05 13.71 -0.60
N CYS A 87 -2.86 15.03 -0.74
CA CYS A 87 -2.49 15.89 0.39
C CYS A 87 -3.54 15.89 1.50
N ILE A 88 -4.84 16.01 1.17
CA ILE A 88 -5.91 15.99 2.18
C ILE A 88 -5.93 14.65 2.95
N LYS A 89 -5.79 13.53 2.24
CA LYS A 89 -5.73 12.20 2.85
C LYS A 89 -4.47 12.02 3.70
N THR A 90 -3.34 12.57 3.26
CA THR A 90 -2.08 12.54 4.01
C THR A 90 -2.16 13.43 5.26
N ILE A 91 -2.75 14.61 5.17
CA ILE A 91 -3.03 15.45 6.34
C ILE A 91 -3.86 14.69 7.36
N PHE A 92 -4.94 14.03 6.91
CA PHE A 92 -5.74 13.17 7.80
C PHE A 92 -4.87 12.10 8.47
N GLY A 93 -3.99 11.39 7.73
CA GLY A 93 -3.06 10.41 8.29
C GLY A 93 -2.10 11.00 9.31
N VAL A 94 -1.48 12.15 9.00
CA VAL A 94 -0.52 12.86 9.86
C VAL A 94 -1.13 13.27 11.20
N PHE A 95 -2.43 13.61 11.26
CA PHE A 95 -3.12 13.92 12.51
C PHE A 95 -3.67 12.68 13.21
N THR A 96 -4.14 11.70 12.46
CA THR A 96 -4.77 10.48 12.98
C THR A 96 -3.75 9.55 13.63
N LEU A 97 -2.53 9.45 13.08
CA LEU A 97 -1.47 8.60 13.62
C LEU A 97 -1.08 8.96 15.06
N PRO A 98 -0.70 10.22 15.40
CA PRO A 98 -0.37 10.59 16.78
C PRO A 98 -1.53 10.38 17.74
N PHE A 99 -2.77 10.60 17.29
CA PHE A 99 -3.96 10.34 18.08
C PHE A 99 -4.05 8.85 18.48
N PHE A 100 -3.96 7.94 17.51
CA PHE A 100 -3.99 6.51 17.83
C PHE A 100 -2.78 6.04 18.61
N LEU A 101 -1.58 6.57 18.35
CA LEU A 101 -0.41 6.29 19.18
C LEU A 101 -0.67 6.63 20.65
N SER A 102 -1.22 7.81 20.93
CA SER A 102 -1.54 8.23 22.30
C SER A 102 -2.60 7.34 22.96
N VAL A 103 -3.62 6.92 22.21
CA VAL A 103 -4.67 6.02 22.70
C VAL A 103 -4.09 4.64 23.00
N ILE A 104 -3.32 4.07 22.06
CA ILE A 104 -2.73 2.73 22.23
C ILE A 104 -1.72 2.73 23.38
N GLN A 105 -0.86 3.75 23.50
CA GLN A 105 0.07 3.88 24.62
C GLN A 105 -0.65 3.86 25.99
N LYS A 106 -1.77 4.57 26.10
CA LYS A 106 -2.57 4.57 27.34
C LYS A 106 -3.19 3.21 27.64
N LEU A 107 -3.67 2.51 26.59
CA LEU A 107 -4.29 1.19 26.72
C LEU A 107 -3.26 0.08 27.01
N THR A 108 -2.03 0.24 26.53
CA THR A 108 -0.94 -0.73 26.68
C THR A 108 0.07 -0.33 27.76
N ALA A 109 -0.22 0.70 28.56
CA ALA A 109 0.63 1.12 29.65
C ALA A 109 0.87 -0.04 30.64
N GLY A 110 2.11 -0.53 30.73
CA GLY A 110 2.49 -1.69 31.50
C GLY A 110 2.49 -3.04 30.76
N PHE A 111 2.06 -3.07 29.49
CA PHE A 111 2.16 -4.25 28.63
C PHE A 111 3.31 -4.08 27.64
N GLY A 112 4.51 -4.51 28.01
CA GLY A 112 5.61 -4.72 27.06
C GLY A 112 5.60 -6.16 26.59
N LEU A 113 5.31 -6.42 25.34
CA LEU A 113 5.44 -7.74 24.75
C LEU A 113 6.86 -7.92 24.19
N LEU A 114 7.45 -9.09 24.42
CA LEU A 114 8.74 -9.48 23.84
C LEU A 114 9.94 -8.61 24.28
N HIS A 115 9.95 -8.12 25.52
CA HIS A 115 11.10 -7.37 26.07
C HIS A 115 12.41 -8.16 26.03
N ASP A 116 12.33 -9.48 26.22
CA ASP A 116 13.50 -10.35 26.20
C ASP A 116 13.86 -10.88 24.82
N GLN A 117 13.12 -10.45 23.78
CA GLN A 117 13.28 -10.93 22.41
C GLN A 117 13.19 -9.77 21.38
N PRO A 118 14.16 -8.85 21.39
CA PRO A 118 14.10 -7.65 20.54
C PRO A 118 14.05 -7.97 19.05
N PHE A 119 14.67 -9.06 18.59
CA PHE A 119 14.56 -9.49 17.19
C PHE A 119 13.12 -9.87 16.81
N MET A 120 12.40 -10.62 17.66
CA MET A 120 11.00 -10.96 17.40
C MET A 120 10.11 -9.72 17.42
N ALA A 121 10.39 -8.78 18.33
CA ALA A 121 9.71 -7.50 18.39
C ALA A 121 9.92 -6.69 17.10
N CYS A 122 11.15 -6.68 16.52
CA CYS A 122 11.41 -6.08 15.20
C CYS A 122 10.55 -6.72 14.11
N VAL A 123 10.53 -8.06 14.02
CA VAL A 123 9.82 -8.78 12.96
C VAL A 123 8.32 -8.48 13.00
N ILE A 124 7.71 -8.64 14.17
CA ILE A 124 6.27 -8.45 14.35
C ILE A 124 5.91 -6.96 14.25
N GLY A 125 6.61 -6.10 14.97
CA GLY A 125 6.36 -4.66 14.96
C GLY A 125 6.51 -4.06 13.56
N ALA A 126 7.58 -4.40 12.85
CA ALA A 126 7.81 -3.97 11.48
C ALA A 126 6.75 -4.47 10.50
N SER A 127 6.23 -5.70 10.69
CA SER A 127 5.16 -6.25 9.87
C SER A 127 3.86 -5.47 10.04
N PHE A 128 3.51 -5.12 11.28
CA PHE A 128 2.35 -4.25 11.55
C PHE A 128 2.55 -2.83 11.00
N CYS A 129 3.73 -2.24 11.17
CA CYS A 129 4.06 -0.91 10.65
C CYS A 129 3.99 -0.88 9.13
N GLY A 130 4.68 -1.79 8.46
CA GLY A 130 4.69 -1.90 6.99
C GLY A 130 3.31 -2.19 6.41
N GLY A 131 2.55 -3.08 7.07
CA GLY A 131 1.16 -3.35 6.74
C GLY A 131 0.28 -2.11 6.85
N GLY A 132 0.41 -1.35 7.94
CA GLY A 132 -0.31 -0.11 8.19
C GLY A 132 -0.03 0.96 7.14
N ILE A 133 1.25 1.20 6.84
CA ILE A 133 1.67 2.13 5.77
C ILE A 133 1.13 1.66 4.42
N GLY A 134 1.26 0.37 4.10
CA GLY A 134 0.79 -0.20 2.84
C GLY A 134 -0.72 -0.05 2.63
N VAL A 135 -1.52 -0.24 3.68
CA VAL A 135 -2.99 -0.01 3.67
C VAL A 135 -3.29 1.46 3.40
N ALA A 136 -2.60 2.39 4.08
CA ALA A 136 -2.78 3.83 3.87
C ALA A 136 -2.44 4.24 2.42
N PHE A 137 -1.33 3.75 1.86
CA PHE A 137 -0.97 4.00 0.47
C PHE A 137 -1.96 3.40 -0.54
N SER A 138 -2.54 2.24 -0.25
CA SER A 138 -3.57 1.63 -1.09
C SER A 138 -4.85 2.49 -1.17
N ALA A 139 -5.09 3.33 -0.16
CA ALA A 139 -6.16 4.32 -0.11
C ALA A 139 -5.73 5.71 -0.62
N ASN A 140 -4.55 5.85 -1.25
CA ASN A 140 -3.94 7.10 -1.68
C ASN A 140 -3.71 8.11 -0.54
N GLY A 141 -3.40 7.62 0.65
CA GLY A 141 -2.94 8.39 1.80
C GLY A 141 -1.50 8.02 2.16
N SER A 142 -0.97 8.67 3.19
CA SER A 142 0.39 8.44 3.71
C SER A 142 0.41 8.76 5.20
N THR A 143 1.39 8.24 5.91
CA THR A 143 1.67 8.61 7.31
C THR A 143 2.40 9.95 7.42
N GLY A 144 2.79 10.54 6.28
CA GLY A 144 3.68 11.70 6.22
C GLY A 144 5.14 11.28 6.12
N GLY A 145 6.04 12.26 6.21
CA GLY A 145 7.48 11.98 6.26
C GLY A 145 8.07 11.47 4.95
N THR A 146 9.02 10.54 5.07
CA THR A 146 9.70 9.90 3.92
C THR A 146 8.72 9.18 2.98
N ASP A 147 7.56 8.80 3.47
CA ASP A 147 6.46 8.25 2.68
C ASP A 147 6.01 9.20 1.56
N ILE A 148 6.00 10.51 1.81
CA ILE A 148 5.65 11.51 0.80
C ILE A 148 6.71 11.51 -0.31
N ILE A 149 7.99 11.43 0.06
CA ILE A 149 9.09 11.34 -0.90
C ILE A 149 8.94 10.07 -1.74
N ALA A 150 8.63 8.94 -1.08
CA ALA A 150 8.40 7.68 -1.76
C ALA A 150 7.23 7.77 -2.77
N ALA A 151 6.13 8.40 -2.38
CA ALA A 151 4.97 8.60 -3.27
C ALA A 151 5.33 9.47 -4.48
N ILE A 152 6.13 10.54 -4.28
CA ILE A 152 6.59 11.41 -5.37
C ILE A 152 7.49 10.62 -6.34
N ILE A 153 8.50 9.91 -5.84
CA ILE A 153 9.43 9.14 -6.68
C ILE A 153 8.67 8.02 -7.42
N ASN A 154 7.81 7.27 -6.74
CA ASN A 154 7.00 6.22 -7.36
C ASN A 154 6.09 6.75 -8.47
N LYS A 155 5.62 8.01 -8.38
CA LYS A 155 4.81 8.62 -9.44
C LYS A 155 5.59 8.80 -10.75
N TYR A 156 6.88 9.17 -10.67
CA TYR A 156 7.71 9.52 -11.84
C TYR A 156 8.68 8.42 -12.25
N ARG A 157 8.92 7.43 -11.41
CA ARG A 157 9.86 6.33 -11.65
C ARG A 157 9.22 4.99 -11.32
N ASP A 158 9.62 3.93 -12.01
CA ASP A 158 9.20 2.55 -11.72
C ASP A 158 10.02 1.97 -10.56
N ILE A 159 9.99 2.67 -9.42
CA ILE A 159 10.61 2.23 -8.18
C ILE A 159 9.50 2.01 -7.16
N THR A 160 9.51 0.88 -6.47
CA THR A 160 8.47 0.56 -5.48
C THR A 160 8.54 1.51 -4.30
N LEU A 161 7.40 1.74 -3.64
CA LEU A 161 7.32 2.61 -2.47
C LEU A 161 8.26 2.15 -1.37
N GLY A 162 8.27 0.84 -1.07
CA GLY A 162 9.13 0.28 -0.04
C GLY A 162 10.61 0.45 -0.33
N ARG A 163 11.05 0.33 -1.60
CA ARG A 163 12.45 0.59 -1.96
C ARG A 163 12.88 2.02 -1.69
N VAL A 164 12.02 2.99 -1.98
CA VAL A 164 12.34 4.40 -1.72
C VAL A 164 12.38 4.68 -0.23
N VAL A 165 11.39 4.19 0.53
CA VAL A 165 11.39 4.27 2.00
C VAL A 165 12.64 3.64 2.56
N LEU A 166 13.00 2.42 2.10
CA LEU A 166 14.21 1.71 2.54
C LEU A 166 15.47 2.56 2.33
N ILE A 167 15.65 3.17 1.16
CA ILE A 167 16.84 3.99 0.87
C ILE A 167 16.87 5.24 1.75
N CYS A 168 15.76 5.97 1.85
CA CYS A 168 15.68 7.18 2.66
C CYS A 168 15.94 6.89 4.15
N ASP A 169 15.27 5.87 4.67
CA ASP A 169 15.33 5.55 6.09
C ASP A 169 16.66 4.86 6.45
N MET A 170 17.31 4.16 5.52
CA MET A 170 18.66 3.63 5.70
C MET A 170 19.66 4.76 5.98
N ILE A 171 19.57 5.87 5.25
CA ILE A 171 20.42 7.04 5.48
C ILE A 171 20.13 7.64 6.87
N ILE A 172 18.85 7.74 7.24
CA ILE A 172 18.42 8.31 8.54
C ILE A 172 18.94 7.42 9.69
N ILE A 173 18.69 6.10 9.62
CA ILE A 173 19.10 5.17 10.67
C ILE A 173 20.63 5.10 10.76
N SER A 174 21.35 5.10 9.64
CA SER A 174 22.83 5.17 9.66
C SER A 174 23.32 6.44 10.34
N SER A 175 22.68 7.59 10.08
CA SER A 175 23.04 8.85 10.69
C SER A 175 22.77 8.89 12.21
N SER A 176 21.82 8.11 12.70
CA SER A 176 21.54 8.04 14.15
C SER A 176 22.68 7.48 14.97
N TYR A 177 23.57 6.65 14.36
CA TYR A 177 24.77 6.13 15.01
C TYR A 177 25.70 7.23 15.54
N PHE A 178 25.84 8.32 14.80
CA PHE A 178 26.71 9.44 15.23
C PHE A 178 26.25 10.07 16.55
N VAL A 179 24.96 9.97 16.86
CA VAL A 179 24.33 10.54 18.07
C VAL A 179 24.18 9.49 19.17
N LEU A 180 23.64 8.31 18.82
CA LEU A 180 23.33 7.25 19.80
C LEU A 180 24.55 6.44 20.24
N LYS A 181 25.55 6.28 19.35
CA LYS A 181 26.77 5.45 19.57
C LYS A 181 26.48 4.00 19.99
N ASP A 182 25.31 3.46 19.63
CA ASP A 182 24.86 2.12 19.97
C ASP A 182 24.61 1.32 18.69
N TRP A 183 25.46 0.30 18.45
CA TRP A 183 25.38 -0.54 17.26
C TRP A 183 24.18 -1.48 17.26
N GLU A 184 23.79 -2.01 18.43
CA GLU A 184 22.68 -2.96 18.50
C GLU A 184 21.36 -2.31 18.09
N LYS A 185 21.10 -1.09 18.57
CA LYS A 185 19.91 -0.33 18.21
C LYS A 185 19.87 0.00 16.73
N VAL A 186 21.01 0.31 16.13
CA VAL A 186 21.10 0.57 14.68
C VAL A 186 20.83 -0.70 13.87
N VAL A 187 21.37 -1.85 14.27
CA VAL A 187 21.13 -3.14 13.62
C VAL A 187 19.64 -3.51 13.67
N TYR A 188 19.01 -3.41 14.84
CA TYR A 188 17.57 -3.66 14.97
C TYR A 188 16.74 -2.67 14.15
N GLY A 189 17.17 -1.41 14.06
CA GLY A 189 16.58 -0.41 13.17
C GLY A 189 16.62 -0.84 11.70
N PHE A 190 17.74 -1.38 11.22
CA PHE A 190 17.86 -1.91 9.86
C PHE A 190 16.96 -3.14 9.62
N VAL A 191 16.90 -4.07 10.57
CA VAL A 191 15.99 -5.24 10.48
C VAL A 191 14.55 -4.77 10.37
N THR A 192 14.14 -3.85 11.24
CA THR A 192 12.81 -3.24 11.23
C THR A 192 12.51 -2.57 9.90
N LEU A 193 13.45 -1.78 9.40
CA LEU A 193 13.31 -1.07 8.13
C LEU A 193 13.14 -2.02 6.94
N TYR A 194 13.95 -3.05 6.85
CA TYR A 194 13.88 -4.04 5.77
C TYR A 194 12.53 -4.75 5.75
N ILE A 195 12.10 -5.27 6.90
CA ILE A 195 10.82 -5.99 7.02
C ILE A 195 9.64 -5.05 6.73
N CYS A 196 9.65 -3.84 7.29
CA CYS A 196 8.62 -2.84 7.07
C CYS A 196 8.48 -2.52 5.57
N SER A 197 9.59 -2.23 4.89
CA SER A 197 9.61 -1.92 3.46
C SER A 197 9.14 -3.09 2.59
N PHE A 198 9.52 -4.32 2.95
CA PHE A 198 9.09 -5.52 2.25
C PHE A 198 7.57 -5.73 2.39
N VAL A 199 7.04 -5.66 3.62
CA VAL A 199 5.61 -5.84 3.88
C VAL A 199 4.79 -4.72 3.23
N LEU A 200 5.27 -3.48 3.28
CA LEU A 200 4.66 -2.35 2.59
C LEU A 200 4.48 -2.65 1.10
N ASP A 201 5.55 -3.06 0.42
CA ASP A 201 5.49 -3.38 -1.01
C ASP A 201 4.54 -4.55 -1.29
N GLN A 202 4.52 -5.59 -0.45
CA GLN A 202 3.58 -6.71 -0.61
C GLN A 202 2.12 -6.28 -0.50
N VAL A 203 1.79 -5.42 0.47
CA VAL A 203 0.42 -4.93 0.66
C VAL A 203 0.00 -4.04 -0.53
N VAL A 204 0.84 -3.09 -0.92
CA VAL A 204 0.53 -2.18 -2.04
C VAL A 204 0.42 -2.95 -3.36
N ASN A 205 1.35 -3.86 -3.64
CA ASN A 205 1.33 -4.66 -4.86
C ASN A 205 0.12 -5.60 -4.88
N SER A 206 -0.22 -6.25 -3.75
CA SER A 206 -1.41 -7.11 -3.66
C SER A 206 -2.71 -6.36 -3.97
N ALA A 207 -2.81 -5.11 -3.55
CA ALA A 207 -3.97 -4.27 -3.83
C ALA A 207 -4.10 -3.87 -5.32
N ARG A 208 -3.00 -3.89 -6.08
CA ARG A 208 -2.92 -3.50 -7.50
C ARG A 208 -2.84 -4.68 -8.46
N GLN A 209 -2.69 -5.91 -7.97
CA GLN A 209 -2.52 -7.08 -8.83
C GLN A 209 -3.68 -7.27 -9.80
N SER A 210 -3.32 -7.50 -11.06
CA SER A 210 -4.21 -7.93 -12.13
C SER A 210 -3.97 -9.41 -12.46
N VAL A 211 -4.98 -10.03 -13.02
CA VAL A 211 -4.93 -11.43 -13.46
C VAL A 211 -5.47 -11.53 -14.88
N GLN A 212 -4.94 -12.47 -15.63
CA GLN A 212 -5.48 -12.88 -16.90
C GLN A 212 -6.10 -14.27 -16.80
N PHE A 213 -7.19 -14.46 -17.51
CA PHE A 213 -7.86 -15.74 -17.66
C PHE A 213 -7.82 -16.17 -19.11
N PHE A 214 -7.52 -17.43 -19.33
CA PHE A 214 -7.83 -18.16 -20.55
C PHE A 214 -8.92 -19.18 -20.23
N ILE A 215 -10.07 -19.06 -20.89
CA ILE A 215 -11.24 -19.89 -20.62
C ILE A 215 -11.62 -20.59 -21.92
N ILE A 216 -11.67 -21.92 -21.90
CA ILE A 216 -12.14 -22.74 -23.02
C ILE A 216 -13.41 -23.44 -22.58
N SER A 217 -14.51 -23.17 -23.27
CA SER A 217 -15.83 -23.74 -22.98
C SER A 217 -16.71 -23.74 -24.24
N ASN A 218 -17.58 -24.73 -24.33
CA ASN A 218 -18.60 -24.74 -25.36
C ASN A 218 -19.67 -23.64 -25.16
N LYS A 219 -19.80 -23.13 -23.90
CA LYS A 219 -20.69 -22.03 -23.54
C LYS A 219 -19.97 -20.67 -23.48
N TYR A 220 -18.97 -20.47 -24.32
CA TYR A 220 -18.12 -19.29 -24.30
C TYR A 220 -18.90 -17.98 -24.45
N GLU A 221 -19.97 -17.95 -25.28
CA GLU A 221 -20.78 -16.74 -25.49
C GLU A 221 -21.51 -16.32 -24.20
N GLU A 222 -22.11 -17.29 -23.50
CA GLU A 222 -22.83 -17.04 -22.26
C GLU A 222 -21.88 -16.57 -21.16
N ILE A 223 -20.74 -17.25 -21.01
CA ILE A 223 -19.67 -16.85 -20.06
C ILE A 223 -19.19 -15.45 -20.38
N GLY A 224 -18.89 -15.17 -21.65
CA GLY A 224 -18.39 -13.86 -22.07
C GLY A 224 -19.39 -12.73 -21.82
N ARG A 225 -20.67 -12.96 -22.08
CA ARG A 225 -21.75 -12.00 -21.82
C ARG A 225 -21.84 -11.67 -20.32
N HIS A 226 -21.90 -12.68 -19.46
CA HIS A 226 -22.01 -12.47 -18.01
C HIS A 226 -20.78 -11.78 -17.43
N ILE A 227 -19.57 -12.09 -17.89
CA ILE A 227 -18.35 -11.40 -17.46
C ILE A 227 -18.39 -9.91 -17.87
N ASN A 228 -18.94 -9.61 -19.05
CA ASN A 228 -19.08 -8.22 -19.52
C ASN A 228 -20.16 -7.46 -18.75
N GLU A 229 -21.27 -8.11 -18.41
CA GLU A 229 -22.35 -7.55 -17.59
C GLU A 229 -21.94 -7.35 -16.13
N TYR A 230 -21.24 -8.29 -15.56
CA TYR A 230 -20.71 -8.25 -14.21
C TYR A 230 -19.52 -9.21 -14.07
N PRO A 231 -18.31 -8.75 -13.76
CA PRO A 231 -17.89 -7.47 -13.14
C PRO A 231 -17.54 -6.32 -14.12
N HIS A 232 -18.14 -6.25 -15.29
CA HIS A 232 -17.87 -5.22 -16.32
C HIS A 232 -16.43 -5.29 -16.84
N ARG A 233 -16.00 -6.49 -17.29
CA ARG A 233 -14.68 -6.70 -17.87
C ARG A 233 -14.78 -7.02 -19.35
N GLY A 234 -13.87 -6.43 -20.13
CA GLY A 234 -13.74 -6.75 -21.55
C GLY A 234 -13.37 -8.21 -21.74
N VAL A 235 -14.00 -8.85 -22.70
CA VAL A 235 -13.75 -10.24 -23.08
C VAL A 235 -13.35 -10.29 -24.53
N THR A 236 -12.19 -10.89 -24.84
CA THR A 236 -11.73 -11.10 -26.19
C THR A 236 -11.86 -12.58 -26.56
N ILE A 237 -12.49 -12.87 -27.69
CA ILE A 237 -12.62 -14.22 -28.21
C ILE A 237 -11.44 -14.50 -29.14
N ILE A 238 -10.69 -15.55 -28.85
CA ILE A 238 -9.56 -16.03 -29.65
C ILE A 238 -9.98 -17.32 -30.32
N ASN A 239 -9.87 -17.41 -31.65
CA ASN A 239 -10.07 -18.64 -32.39
C ASN A 239 -8.82 -19.51 -32.27
N ALA A 240 -8.99 -20.73 -31.79
CA ALA A 240 -7.90 -21.68 -31.61
C ALA A 240 -8.30 -23.06 -32.18
N THR A 241 -7.32 -23.93 -32.43
CA THR A 241 -7.55 -25.30 -32.87
C THR A 241 -6.92 -26.26 -31.86
N GLY A 242 -7.69 -27.20 -31.36
CA GLY A 242 -7.17 -28.27 -30.50
C GLY A 242 -6.22 -29.17 -31.28
N PHE A 243 -4.94 -29.19 -30.92
CA PHE A 243 -3.93 -29.94 -31.67
C PHE A 243 -4.25 -31.44 -31.76
N TYR A 244 -4.68 -32.05 -30.67
CA TYR A 244 -4.99 -33.48 -30.62
C TYR A 244 -6.31 -33.83 -31.34
N THR A 245 -7.32 -32.97 -31.20
CA THR A 245 -8.67 -33.25 -31.73
C THR A 245 -8.89 -32.72 -33.15
N GLY A 246 -8.07 -31.76 -33.61
CA GLY A 246 -8.26 -31.03 -34.85
C GLY A 246 -9.48 -30.11 -34.85
N ARG A 247 -10.22 -30.01 -33.73
CA ARG A 247 -11.46 -29.23 -33.64
C ARG A 247 -11.16 -27.76 -33.39
N GLU A 248 -11.96 -26.90 -34.00
CA GLU A 248 -11.99 -25.47 -33.65
C GLU A 248 -12.55 -25.27 -32.25
N VAL A 249 -11.89 -24.46 -31.46
CA VAL A 249 -12.30 -24.09 -30.13
C VAL A 249 -12.26 -22.54 -29.99
N LYS A 250 -13.18 -22.02 -29.23
CA LYS A 250 -13.19 -20.60 -28.88
C LYS A 250 -12.63 -20.43 -27.48
N MET A 251 -11.60 -19.61 -27.37
CA MET A 251 -10.95 -19.29 -26.10
C MET A 251 -11.26 -17.85 -25.73
N LEU A 252 -11.76 -17.63 -24.53
CA LEU A 252 -11.95 -16.28 -23.98
C LEU A 252 -10.67 -15.85 -23.29
N PHE A 253 -10.23 -14.64 -23.62
CA PHE A 253 -9.17 -13.93 -22.93
C PHE A 253 -9.79 -12.78 -22.13
N VAL A 254 -9.56 -12.77 -20.81
CA VAL A 254 -10.12 -11.77 -19.89
C VAL A 254 -9.03 -11.23 -18.99
N LEU A 255 -8.93 -9.91 -18.89
CA LEU A 255 -8.11 -9.21 -17.90
C LEU A 255 -9.00 -8.68 -16.79
N ALA A 256 -8.66 -8.99 -15.55
CA ALA A 256 -9.42 -8.57 -14.38
C ALA A 256 -8.51 -8.18 -13.22
N LYS A 257 -9.03 -7.47 -12.23
CA LYS A 257 -8.30 -7.26 -10.97
C LYS A 257 -8.34 -8.55 -10.14
N LYS A 258 -7.28 -8.84 -9.41
CA LYS A 258 -7.19 -10.06 -8.59
C LYS A 258 -8.38 -10.26 -7.66
N ARG A 259 -8.93 -9.19 -7.10
CA ARG A 259 -10.12 -9.23 -6.24
C ARG A 259 -11.41 -9.68 -6.94
N GLU A 260 -11.44 -9.65 -8.26
CA GLU A 260 -12.59 -10.06 -9.07
C GLU A 260 -12.53 -11.54 -9.47
N SER A 261 -11.37 -12.19 -9.27
CA SER A 261 -11.17 -13.61 -9.60
C SER A 261 -12.22 -14.54 -8.98
N PRO A 262 -12.57 -14.44 -7.69
CA PRO A 262 -13.57 -15.33 -7.11
C PRO A 262 -14.95 -15.21 -7.77
N ILE A 263 -15.31 -14.01 -8.23
CA ILE A 263 -16.57 -13.74 -8.93
C ILE A 263 -16.55 -14.41 -10.29
N ILE A 264 -15.46 -14.24 -11.05
CA ILE A 264 -15.29 -14.82 -12.38
C ILE A 264 -15.30 -16.35 -12.31
N PHE A 265 -14.58 -16.96 -11.34
CA PHE A 265 -14.58 -18.40 -11.16
C PHE A 265 -15.96 -18.95 -10.83
N ARG A 266 -16.72 -18.28 -9.93
CA ARG A 266 -18.07 -18.68 -9.59
C ARG A 266 -18.99 -18.63 -10.80
N LEU A 267 -18.94 -17.55 -11.57
CA LEU A 267 -19.72 -17.37 -12.78
C LEU A 267 -19.42 -18.48 -13.81
N ILE A 268 -18.13 -18.78 -14.06
CA ILE A 268 -17.75 -19.85 -14.98
C ILE A 268 -18.30 -21.20 -14.49
N LYS A 269 -18.13 -21.51 -13.19
CA LYS A 269 -18.58 -22.77 -12.60
C LYS A 269 -20.10 -22.94 -12.67
N ASP A 270 -20.85 -21.86 -12.49
CA ASP A 270 -22.31 -21.88 -12.52
C ASP A 270 -22.84 -22.12 -13.95
N ILE A 271 -22.15 -21.60 -14.97
CA ILE A 271 -22.55 -21.75 -16.39
C ILE A 271 -22.02 -23.08 -16.98
N ASP A 272 -20.75 -23.38 -16.81
CA ASP A 272 -20.10 -24.58 -17.33
C ASP A 272 -19.10 -25.16 -16.33
N PRO A 273 -19.52 -26.13 -15.50
CA PRO A 273 -18.63 -26.78 -14.54
C PRO A 273 -17.43 -27.52 -15.17
N ASN A 274 -17.51 -27.83 -16.46
CA ASN A 274 -16.47 -28.55 -17.21
C ASN A 274 -15.56 -27.60 -18.02
N ALA A 275 -15.73 -26.28 -17.90
CA ALA A 275 -14.87 -25.33 -18.58
C ALA A 275 -13.42 -25.48 -18.14
N PHE A 276 -12.50 -25.45 -19.10
CA PHE A 276 -11.06 -25.37 -18.79
C PHE A 276 -10.68 -23.92 -18.56
N VAL A 277 -10.12 -23.65 -17.38
CA VAL A 277 -9.76 -22.28 -16.97
C VAL A 277 -8.30 -22.26 -16.52
N SER A 278 -7.51 -21.39 -17.14
CA SER A 278 -6.16 -21.06 -16.69
C SER A 278 -6.14 -19.62 -16.21
N GLN A 279 -5.63 -19.40 -15.00
CA GLN A 279 -5.42 -18.06 -14.44
C GLN A 279 -3.94 -17.84 -14.19
N SER A 280 -3.43 -16.67 -14.58
CA SER A 280 -2.09 -16.24 -14.21
C SER A 280 -2.07 -14.78 -13.75
N ALA A 281 -1.12 -14.45 -12.85
CA ALA A 281 -0.91 -13.09 -12.42
C ALA A 281 -0.22 -12.28 -13.54
N VAL A 282 -0.65 -11.03 -13.72
CA VAL A 282 -0.05 -10.11 -14.68
C VAL A 282 0.60 -8.97 -13.90
N ILE A 283 1.88 -8.72 -14.16
CA ILE A 283 2.68 -7.73 -13.43
C ILE A 283 2.29 -6.28 -13.79
N GLY A 284 1.74 -6.05 -14.98
CA GLY A 284 1.29 -4.72 -15.38
C GLY A 284 0.18 -4.81 -16.43
N VAL A 285 -0.93 -4.16 -16.16
CA VAL A 285 -2.01 -3.97 -17.12
C VAL A 285 -2.30 -2.47 -17.16
N TYR A 286 -2.18 -1.89 -18.33
CA TYR A 286 -2.37 -0.46 -18.56
C TYR A 286 -3.45 -0.23 -19.59
N GLY A 287 -4.25 0.83 -19.42
CA GLY A 287 -5.31 1.19 -20.33
C GLY A 287 -6.65 1.38 -19.63
N GLU A 288 -7.72 1.38 -20.41
CA GLU A 288 -9.06 1.64 -19.90
C GLU A 288 -9.50 0.59 -18.86
N GLY A 289 -9.92 1.05 -17.69
CA GLY A 289 -10.28 0.19 -16.54
C GLY A 289 -9.11 -0.32 -15.69
N PHE A 290 -7.85 0.01 -16.04
CA PHE A 290 -6.61 -0.35 -15.36
C PHE A 290 -5.73 0.88 -15.09
N ASP A 291 -4.45 0.66 -14.79
CA ASP A 291 -3.50 1.74 -14.51
C ASP A 291 -3.15 2.53 -15.80
N HIS A 292 -2.77 3.79 -15.64
CA HIS A 292 -2.31 4.60 -16.76
C HIS A 292 -0.84 4.30 -17.10
N ILE A 293 -0.51 4.32 -18.40
CA ILE A 293 0.87 4.21 -18.86
C ILE A 293 1.66 5.39 -18.31
N LYS A 294 2.72 5.11 -17.56
CA LYS A 294 3.67 6.14 -17.13
C LYS A 294 4.68 6.37 -18.26
N VAL A 295 4.47 7.41 -19.06
CA VAL A 295 5.45 7.80 -20.07
C VAL A 295 6.64 8.43 -19.34
N LYS A 296 7.85 7.98 -19.71
CA LYS A 296 9.13 8.53 -19.20
C LYS A 296 9.39 9.91 -19.78
#